data_6f89f2f3930d18224136e079bc158d8c
#
_entry.id   6f89f2f3930d18224136e079bc158d8c
#
_cell.length_a   1.000
_cell.length_b   1.000
_cell.length_c   1.000
_cell.angle_alpha   90.00
_cell.angle_beta   90.00
_cell.angle_gamma   90.00
#
_symmetry.space_group_name_H-M   'P 1'
#
loop_
_entity.id
_entity.type
_entity.pdbx_description
1 polymer ?
#
loop_
_entity_poly.entity_id
_entity_poly.type
_entity_poly.pdbx_seq_one_letter_code
_entity_poly.pdbx_strand_id
1 'polypeptide(L)'
;IATADIKDMYVNKEGRRDMVPFLQVLNDMLRNGIELRLIHAKEPGPAFRADFDKCPGLWEGLERVLCPRVHFKCVIVDGRKAYLGSANLTGAGMGAKSEKRRNFENGVITDDLELLKPLETQFDDIWRGAFCESCDRRDYCGDCPV
;
A
#
# COMPACT_ATOMS: atom_id res chain seq x y z
N ILE A 1 4.25 2.90 0.53
CA ILE A 1 2.99 2.30 1.01
C ILE A 1 3.29 0.91 1.55
N ALA A 2 2.81 0.58 2.76
CA ALA A 2 2.82 -0.79 3.25
C ALA A 2 1.41 -1.21 3.70
N THR A 3 1.03 -2.47 3.42
CA THR A 3 -0.27 -3.02 3.80
C THR A 3 -0.24 -4.56 3.79
N ALA A 4 -0.98 -5.20 4.67
CA ALA A 4 -1.07 -6.65 4.64
C ALA A 4 -2.00 -7.17 3.52
N ASP A 5 -3.02 -6.40 3.16
CA ASP A 5 -3.96 -6.72 2.07
C ASP A 5 -4.25 -5.48 1.23
N ILE A 6 -4.35 -5.66 -0.07
CA ILE A 6 -4.71 -4.59 -1.00
C ILE A 6 -5.82 -5.09 -1.94
N LYS A 7 -6.83 -4.25 -2.13
CA LYS A 7 -7.93 -4.48 -3.08
C LYS A 7 -8.29 -3.16 -3.72
N ASP A 8 -8.69 -3.20 -4.97
CA ASP A 8 -9.22 -1.98 -5.58
C ASP A 8 -10.49 -1.53 -4.85
N MET A 9 -10.65 -0.23 -4.78
CA MET A 9 -11.75 0.45 -4.13
C MET A 9 -12.01 1.76 -4.85
N TYR A 10 -13.20 2.31 -4.66
CA TYR A 10 -13.51 3.63 -5.17
C TYR A 10 -13.18 4.69 -4.11
N VAL A 11 -12.50 5.74 -4.54
CA VAL A 11 -12.10 6.86 -3.69
C VAL A 11 -12.59 8.18 -4.26
N ASN A 12 -12.81 9.15 -3.39
CA ASN A 12 -13.12 10.51 -3.82
C ASN A 12 -11.81 11.23 -4.17
N LYS A 13 -11.71 11.71 -5.39
CA LYS A 13 -10.59 12.57 -5.81
C LYS A 13 -10.95 14.02 -5.49
N GLU A 14 -10.06 14.71 -4.79
CA GLU A 14 -10.27 16.11 -4.39
C GLU A 14 -10.72 16.97 -5.57
N GLY A 15 -11.75 17.78 -5.34
CA GLY A 15 -12.35 18.64 -6.37
C GLY A 15 -13.29 17.95 -7.36
N ARG A 16 -13.55 16.65 -7.22
CA ARG A 16 -14.53 15.91 -8.03
C ARG A 16 -15.67 15.37 -7.18
N ARG A 17 -16.89 15.33 -7.76
CA ARG A 17 -18.05 14.69 -7.14
C ARG A 17 -18.07 13.18 -7.36
N ASP A 18 -17.34 12.71 -8.36
CA ASP A 18 -17.37 11.31 -8.77
C ASP A 18 -16.30 10.50 -8.05
N MET A 19 -16.68 9.29 -7.67
CA MET A 19 -15.77 8.30 -7.12
C MET A 19 -14.99 7.66 -8.27
N VAL A 20 -13.68 7.51 -8.08
CA VAL A 20 -12.78 6.89 -9.07
C VAL A 20 -12.09 5.66 -8.47
N PRO A 21 -11.73 4.65 -9.29
CA PRO A 21 -10.94 3.52 -8.81
C PRO A 21 -9.61 3.98 -8.20
N PHE A 22 -9.24 3.43 -7.06
CA PHE A 22 -7.98 3.75 -6.38
C PHE A 22 -6.76 3.44 -7.25
N LEU A 23 -6.78 2.32 -7.96
CA LEU A 23 -5.70 1.96 -8.90
C LEU A 23 -5.53 3.00 -10.01
N GLN A 24 -6.63 3.61 -10.48
CA GLN A 24 -6.55 4.70 -11.45
C GLN A 24 -5.87 5.93 -10.85
N VAL A 25 -6.10 6.23 -9.57
CA VAL A 25 -5.40 7.34 -8.89
C VAL A 25 -3.89 7.09 -8.83
N LEU A 26 -3.47 5.88 -8.46
CA LEU A 26 -2.05 5.50 -8.43
C LEU A 26 -1.43 5.55 -9.84
N ASN A 27 -2.15 5.07 -10.86
CA ASN A 27 -1.72 5.16 -12.25
C ASN A 27 -1.52 6.60 -12.71
N ASP A 28 -2.44 7.50 -12.37
CA ASP A 28 -2.34 8.92 -12.69
C ASP A 28 -1.13 9.57 -11.96
N MET A 29 -0.87 9.20 -10.71
CA MET A 29 0.28 9.67 -9.94
C MET A 29 1.59 9.28 -10.63
N LEU A 30 1.75 8.00 -11.00
CA LEU A 30 2.94 7.52 -11.71
C LEU A 30 3.13 8.23 -13.05
N ARG A 31 2.08 8.41 -13.82
CA ARG A 31 2.13 9.15 -15.10
C ARG A 31 2.49 10.61 -14.95
N ASN A 32 2.29 11.19 -13.77
CA ASN A 32 2.71 12.54 -13.42
C ASN A 32 4.09 12.59 -12.74
N GLY A 33 4.86 11.50 -12.78
CA GLY A 33 6.24 11.44 -12.29
C GLY A 33 6.38 11.26 -10.78
N ILE A 34 5.31 10.84 -10.08
CA ILE A 34 5.39 10.48 -8.67
C ILE A 34 5.90 9.05 -8.56
N GLU A 35 6.95 8.85 -7.80
CA GLU A 35 7.47 7.50 -7.49
C GLU A 35 6.60 6.83 -6.44
N LEU A 36 6.22 5.58 -6.67
CA LEU A 36 5.40 4.78 -5.76
C LEU A 36 6.09 3.45 -5.46
N ARG A 37 6.26 3.17 -4.17
CA ARG A 37 6.74 1.89 -3.66
C ARG A 37 5.68 1.23 -2.79
N LEU A 38 5.40 -0.04 -3.04
CA LEU A 38 4.39 -0.83 -2.34
C LEU A 38 4.99 -2.08 -1.74
N ILE A 39 4.85 -2.27 -0.43
CA ILE A 39 5.08 -3.56 0.23
C ILE A 39 3.72 -4.15 0.60
N HIS A 40 3.49 -5.40 0.21
CA HIS A 40 2.26 -6.11 0.56
C HIS A 40 2.53 -7.55 1.01
N ALA A 41 1.61 -8.10 1.83
CA ALA A 41 1.88 -9.39 2.47
C ALA A 41 1.43 -10.61 1.66
N LYS A 42 0.53 -10.43 0.71
CA LYS A 42 -0.02 -11.53 -0.10
C LYS A 42 -0.35 -11.07 -1.51
N GLU A 43 -0.34 -12.00 -2.43
CA GLU A 43 -0.78 -11.75 -3.80
C GLU A 43 -2.25 -11.29 -3.83
N PRO A 44 -2.55 -10.20 -4.54
CA PRO A 44 -3.91 -9.75 -4.70
C PRO A 44 -4.77 -10.74 -5.50
N GLY A 45 -6.06 -10.75 -5.20
CA GLY A 45 -7.01 -11.63 -5.87
C GLY A 45 -7.24 -11.31 -7.36
N PRO A 46 -7.92 -12.21 -8.10
CA PRO A 46 -8.14 -12.06 -9.55
C PRO A 46 -8.83 -10.75 -9.95
N ALA A 47 -9.79 -10.27 -9.15
CA ALA A 47 -10.49 -9.01 -9.43
C ALA A 47 -9.53 -7.81 -9.40
N PHE A 48 -8.65 -7.76 -8.40
CA PHE A 48 -7.62 -6.72 -8.33
C PHE A 48 -6.68 -6.78 -9.53
N ARG A 49 -6.23 -7.97 -9.92
CA ARG A 49 -5.35 -8.13 -11.09
C ARG A 49 -6.01 -7.64 -12.37
N ALA A 50 -7.28 -8.00 -12.59
CA ALA A 50 -8.02 -7.54 -13.76
C ALA A 50 -8.18 -6.02 -13.82
N ASP A 51 -8.29 -5.35 -12.67
CA ASP A 51 -8.35 -3.89 -12.60
C ASP A 51 -6.95 -3.26 -12.72
N PHE A 52 -5.93 -3.89 -12.18
CA PHE A 52 -4.53 -3.51 -12.34
C PHE A 52 -4.09 -3.54 -13.81
N ASP A 53 -4.50 -4.58 -14.55
CA ASP A 53 -4.18 -4.76 -15.97
C ASP A 53 -4.76 -3.64 -16.87
N LYS A 54 -5.79 -2.93 -16.41
CA LYS A 54 -6.34 -1.75 -17.10
C LYS A 54 -5.53 -0.47 -16.92
N CYS A 55 -4.49 -0.51 -16.08
CA CYS A 55 -3.70 0.64 -15.67
C CYS A 55 -2.23 0.50 -16.09
N PRO A 56 -1.87 0.83 -17.37
CA PRO A 56 -0.51 0.59 -17.89
C PRO A 56 0.60 1.25 -17.06
N GLY A 57 0.38 2.43 -16.50
CA GLY A 57 1.37 3.11 -15.68
C GLY A 57 1.74 2.34 -14.40
N LEU A 58 0.84 1.47 -13.91
CA LEU A 58 1.16 0.60 -12.77
C LEU A 58 2.16 -0.49 -13.14
N TRP A 59 2.09 -1.02 -14.36
CA TRP A 59 3.05 -2.00 -14.88
C TRP A 59 4.43 -1.40 -15.08
N GLU A 60 4.47 -0.17 -15.59
CA GLU A 60 5.69 0.50 -15.97
C GLU A 60 6.41 1.14 -14.78
N GLY A 61 5.66 1.62 -13.78
CA GLY A 61 6.20 2.50 -12.75
C GLY A 61 5.98 2.10 -11.31
N LEU A 62 5.07 1.15 -10.99
CA LEU A 62 4.87 0.74 -9.60
C LEU A 62 5.95 -0.26 -9.17
N GLU A 63 6.82 0.17 -8.30
CA GLU A 63 7.75 -0.72 -7.62
C GLU A 63 7.03 -1.44 -6.49
N ARG A 64 7.13 -2.76 -6.44
CA ARG A 64 6.46 -3.54 -5.39
C ARG A 64 7.32 -4.70 -4.88
N VAL A 65 7.12 -5.02 -3.60
CA VAL A 65 7.75 -6.14 -2.91
C VAL A 65 6.67 -6.92 -2.15
N LEU A 66 6.63 -8.23 -2.35
CA LEU A 66 5.80 -9.14 -1.57
C LEU A 66 6.61 -9.62 -0.37
N CYS A 67 6.15 -9.29 0.84
CA CYS A 67 6.73 -9.78 2.08
C CYS A 67 5.63 -10.36 3.00
N PRO A 68 5.52 -11.70 3.13
CA PRO A 68 4.45 -12.35 3.92
C PRO A 68 4.44 -12.00 5.41
N ARG A 69 5.50 -11.37 5.91
CA ARG A 69 5.62 -10.93 7.31
C ARG A 69 5.06 -9.52 7.55
N VAL A 70 4.76 -8.76 6.51
CA VAL A 70 4.24 -7.40 6.67
C VAL A 70 2.81 -7.43 7.19
N HIS A 71 2.60 -6.81 8.34
CA HIS A 71 1.27 -6.67 8.93
C HIS A 71 0.95 -5.23 9.36
N PHE A 72 1.90 -4.32 9.39
CA PHE A 72 1.66 -2.90 9.60
C PHE A 72 1.07 -2.25 8.34
N LYS A 73 0.35 -1.14 8.51
CA LYS A 73 -0.28 -0.40 7.44
C LYS A 73 0.13 1.06 7.57
N CYS A 74 0.81 1.55 6.55
CA CYS A 74 1.20 2.95 6.49
C CYS A 74 1.24 3.46 5.05
N VAL A 75 1.04 4.76 4.92
CA VAL A 75 1.31 5.52 3.71
C VAL A 75 2.25 6.66 4.12
N ILE A 76 3.46 6.65 3.60
CA ILE A 76 4.46 7.69 3.84
C ILE A 76 4.57 8.53 2.58
N VAL A 77 4.51 9.85 2.73
CA VAL A 77 4.59 10.81 1.64
C VAL A 77 5.81 11.68 1.86
N ASP A 78 6.82 11.53 0.99
CA ASP A 78 8.05 12.32 0.93
C ASP A 78 8.82 12.45 2.26
N GLY A 79 8.68 11.48 3.17
CA GLY A 79 9.28 11.57 4.50
C GLY A 79 8.77 12.73 5.36
N ARG A 80 7.64 13.34 5.00
CA ARG A 80 7.10 14.54 5.64
C ARG A 80 5.75 14.33 6.30
N LYS A 81 5.00 13.35 5.83
CA LYS A 81 3.68 13.02 6.37
C LYS A 81 3.43 11.53 6.24
N ALA A 82 2.79 10.95 7.24
CA ALA A 82 2.36 9.55 7.15
C ALA A 82 0.97 9.34 7.74
N TYR A 83 0.26 8.40 7.13
CA TYR A 83 -0.80 7.66 7.79
C TYR A 83 -0.21 6.39 8.41
N LEU A 84 -0.59 6.10 9.62
CA LEU A 84 -0.30 4.87 10.34
C LEU A 84 -1.57 4.39 11.02
N GLY A 85 -1.95 3.13 10.81
CA GLY A 85 -3.19 2.62 11.41
C GLY A 85 -3.43 1.14 11.23
N SER A 86 -4.63 0.71 11.59
CA SER A 86 -5.06 -0.68 11.50
C SER A 86 -5.64 -1.04 10.12
N ALA A 87 -6.09 -0.05 9.33
CA ALA A 87 -6.78 -0.25 8.07
C ALA A 87 -5.88 -0.75 6.95
N ASN A 88 -6.19 -1.92 6.39
CA ASN A 88 -5.62 -2.33 5.12
C ASN A 88 -6.15 -1.46 3.97
N LEU A 89 -5.41 -1.40 2.87
CA LEU A 89 -5.82 -0.72 1.63
C LEU A 89 -6.91 -1.52 0.90
N THR A 90 -8.05 -1.61 1.52
CA THR A 90 -9.25 -2.30 1.03
C THR A 90 -10.47 -1.44 1.23
N GLY A 91 -11.52 -1.65 0.44
CA GLY A 91 -12.75 -0.88 0.60
C GLY A 91 -13.40 -1.01 1.98
N ALA A 92 -13.23 -2.14 2.68
CA ALA A 92 -13.73 -2.31 4.05
C ALA A 92 -12.85 -1.58 5.07
N GLY A 93 -11.51 -1.65 4.92
CA GLY A 93 -10.56 -1.00 5.81
C GLY A 93 -10.59 0.52 5.69
N MET A 94 -10.59 1.04 4.45
CA MET A 94 -10.54 2.49 4.19
C MET A 94 -11.92 3.18 4.17
N GLY A 95 -12.97 2.49 4.62
CA GLY A 95 -14.31 3.08 4.72
C GLY A 95 -15.05 3.30 3.40
N ALA A 96 -14.55 2.75 2.28
CA ALA A 96 -15.16 2.85 0.96
C ALA A 96 -16.35 1.87 0.75
N LYS A 97 -16.69 1.08 1.74
CA LYS A 97 -17.89 0.23 1.77
C LYS A 97 -19.02 0.94 2.53
N SER A 98 -20.24 0.45 2.33
CA SER A 98 -21.40 0.91 3.12
C SER A 98 -21.14 0.71 4.63
N GLU A 99 -21.81 1.50 5.45
CA GLU A 99 -21.64 1.51 6.91
C GLU A 99 -21.71 0.12 7.55
N LYS A 100 -22.59 -0.74 7.03
CA LYS A 100 -22.76 -2.13 7.50
C LYS A 100 -21.66 -3.10 7.05
N ARG A 101 -20.75 -2.68 6.16
CA ARG A 101 -19.72 -3.54 5.53
C ARG A 101 -18.29 -3.06 5.73
N ARG A 102 -18.12 -1.89 6.32
CA ARG A 102 -16.79 -1.38 6.65
C ARG A 102 -16.33 -1.88 8.01
N ASN A 103 -15.03 -2.04 8.16
CA ASN A 103 -14.44 -2.41 9.43
C ASN A 103 -14.48 -1.22 10.40
N PHE A 104 -14.37 -1.53 11.69
CA PHE A 104 -13.98 -0.55 12.70
C PHE A 104 -12.45 -0.48 12.72
N GLU A 105 -11.92 0.63 12.26
CA GLU A 105 -10.48 0.87 12.16
C GLU A 105 -10.12 2.16 12.87
N ASN A 106 -8.86 2.27 13.27
CA ASN A 106 -8.32 3.52 13.78
C ASN A 106 -6.94 3.79 13.17
N GLY A 107 -6.50 5.04 13.29
CA GLY A 107 -5.19 5.45 12.80
C GLY A 107 -4.97 6.92 13.03
N VAL A 108 -3.75 7.34 12.74
CA VAL A 108 -3.32 8.73 12.83
C VAL A 108 -2.71 9.18 11.52
N ILE A 109 -2.85 10.46 11.22
CA ILE A 109 -2.04 11.15 10.21
C ILE A 109 -1.10 12.06 11.00
N THR A 110 0.19 11.97 10.72
CA THR A 110 1.22 12.69 11.46
C THR A 110 2.26 13.29 10.52
N ASP A 111 2.84 14.40 10.91
CA ASP A 111 4.03 15.03 10.35
C ASP A 111 5.16 15.12 11.41
N ASP A 112 5.00 14.46 12.54
CA ASP A 112 6.00 14.34 13.57
C ASP A 112 7.18 13.47 13.12
N LEU A 113 8.35 14.07 13.00
CA LEU A 113 9.57 13.41 12.54
C LEU A 113 10.04 12.28 13.46
N GLU A 114 9.75 12.35 14.74
CA GLU A 114 10.09 11.28 15.70
C GLU A 114 9.27 10.00 15.44
N LEU A 115 8.07 10.14 14.90
CA LEU A 115 7.24 9.02 14.48
C LEU A 115 7.55 8.58 13.05
N LEU A 116 7.83 9.53 12.15
CA LEU A 116 8.10 9.26 10.73
C LEU A 116 9.38 8.47 10.53
N LYS A 117 10.48 8.88 11.17
CA LYS A 117 11.80 8.29 10.96
C LYS A 117 11.88 6.78 11.26
N PRO A 118 11.33 6.27 12.37
CA PRO A 118 11.25 4.83 12.61
C PRO A 118 10.41 4.07 11.56
N LEU A 119 9.31 4.70 11.08
CA LEU A 119 8.46 4.09 10.03
C LEU A 119 9.18 3.97 8.71
N GLU A 120 9.90 5.00 8.30
CA GLU A 120 10.73 4.99 7.08
C GLU A 120 11.84 3.95 7.18
N THR A 121 12.54 3.91 8.31
CA THR A 121 13.60 2.94 8.55
C THR A 121 13.05 1.52 8.44
N GLN A 122 11.93 1.23 9.08
CA GLN A 122 11.29 -0.09 9.00
C GLN A 122 10.87 -0.44 7.56
N PHE A 123 10.29 0.51 6.83
CA PHE A 123 9.92 0.32 5.44
C PHE A 123 11.14 0.01 4.57
N ASP A 124 12.19 0.81 4.68
CA ASP A 124 13.41 0.68 3.89
C ASP A 124 14.20 -0.61 4.21
N ASP A 125 14.23 -1.03 5.47
CA ASP A 125 14.88 -2.27 5.86
C ASP A 125 14.17 -3.49 5.26
N ILE A 126 12.83 -3.49 5.26
CA ILE A 126 12.05 -4.55 4.62
C ILE A 126 12.23 -4.49 3.11
N TRP A 127 12.18 -3.29 2.52
CA TRP A 127 12.35 -3.07 1.09
C TRP A 127 13.68 -3.61 0.57
N ARG A 128 14.75 -3.39 1.30
CA ARG A 128 16.11 -3.83 0.95
C ARG A 128 16.39 -5.30 1.33
N GLY A 129 15.45 -5.98 1.95
CA GLY A 129 15.60 -7.37 2.37
C GLY A 129 16.52 -7.58 3.57
N ALA A 130 16.68 -6.57 4.46
CA ALA A 130 17.57 -6.65 5.62
C ALA A 130 17.28 -7.85 6.56
N PHE A 131 16.07 -8.40 6.50
CA PHE A 131 15.63 -9.53 7.31
C PHE A 131 15.48 -10.83 6.52
N CYS A 132 15.91 -10.88 5.26
CA CYS A 132 15.65 -12.02 4.39
C CYS A 132 16.56 -13.21 4.64
N GLU A 133 17.82 -12.98 5.01
CA GLU A 133 18.82 -14.04 5.21
C GLU A 133 18.37 -15.08 6.26
N SER A 134 17.79 -14.65 7.37
CA SER A 134 17.31 -15.49 8.47
C SER A 134 15.78 -15.67 8.49
N CYS A 135 15.10 -15.49 7.36
CA CYS A 135 13.65 -15.50 7.30
C CYS A 135 13.07 -16.91 7.12
N ASP A 136 12.25 -17.36 8.06
CA ASP A 136 11.55 -18.66 8.00
C ASP A 136 10.32 -18.67 7.03
N ARG A 137 10.07 -17.56 6.33
CA ARG A 137 8.95 -17.43 5.39
C ARG A 137 9.39 -17.37 3.93
N ARG A 138 10.61 -17.74 3.62
CA ARG A 138 11.19 -17.69 2.27
C ARG A 138 10.36 -18.46 1.24
N ASP A 139 9.86 -19.64 1.61
CA ASP A 139 9.06 -20.49 0.72
C ASP A 139 7.74 -19.82 0.24
N TYR A 140 7.31 -18.79 0.94
CA TYR A 140 6.09 -18.02 0.65
C TYR A 140 6.38 -16.64 0.07
N CYS A 141 7.65 -16.31 -0.15
CA CYS A 141 8.12 -15.00 -0.59
C CYS A 141 8.59 -15.07 -2.03
N GLY A 142 7.78 -14.56 -2.98
CA GLY A 142 8.16 -14.52 -4.39
C GLY A 142 9.29 -13.54 -4.71
N ASP A 143 9.54 -12.55 -3.85
CA ASP A 143 10.46 -11.44 -4.08
C ASP A 143 11.66 -11.47 -3.10
N CYS A 144 12.03 -12.65 -2.59
CA CYS A 144 13.17 -12.77 -1.69
C CYS A 144 14.48 -12.44 -2.43
N PRO A 145 15.25 -11.41 -2.04
CA PRO A 145 16.44 -10.96 -2.76
C PRO A 145 17.69 -11.82 -2.52
N VAL A 146 17.63 -12.85 -1.68
CA VAL A 146 18.74 -13.73 -1.27
C VAL A 146 18.38 -15.20 -1.34
#